data_780feb4e55b2631a483eeaf240011d21
#
_entry.id   780feb4e55b2631a483eeaf240011d21
#
_cell.length_a   1.000
_cell.length_b   1.000
_cell.length_c   1.000
_cell.angle_alpha   90.00
_cell.angle_beta   90.00
_cell.angle_gamma   90.00
#
_symmetry.space_group_name_H-M   'P 1'
#
loop_
_entity.id
_entity.type
_entity.pdbx_description
1 polymer ?
#
loop_
_entity_poly.entity_id
_entity_poly.type
_entity_poly.pdbx_seq_one_letter_code
_entity_poly.pdbx_strand_id
1 'polypeptide(L)'
;FSVLHSNDITSDRMSETAVKRQCHLLEYHKEIFTEALNKNTLIVMGKGLGLLKVLSMFVSLNCTSKSLTFVINADNVAEKILYELNSSKVVPKEDFPRILTNKTNGEERRNLYNDGGCFILTSRILILDILQKRVNPDCVTGFLVYNAHRVTELSIEAFILRIFRRKNKGGFVKGFTDRVSALSKGFGKTQIIMKCLGVETISLWPRFHKSVSEELERQAPEVIELAQPLSSTMETIQTA
;
A
#
# COMPACT_ATOMS: atom_id res chain seq x y z
N PHE A 1 -53.84 -0.85 17.92
CA PHE A 1 -53.16 0.37 18.41
C PHE A 1 -51.78 -0.01 18.96
N SER A 2 -50.73 0.67 18.49
CA SER A 2 -49.30 0.66 18.86
C SER A 2 -48.40 -0.42 18.23
N VAL A 3 -48.06 -0.17 16.98
CA VAL A 3 -46.81 -0.64 16.37
C VAL A 3 -46.11 0.60 15.83
N LEU A 4 -45.25 1.17 16.59
CA LEU A 4 -44.27 2.21 16.20
C LEU A 4 -43.35 2.42 17.40
N HIS A 5 -42.13 1.87 17.36
CA HIS A 5 -40.91 2.32 18.06
C HIS A 5 -39.86 1.21 18.10
N SER A 6 -39.33 0.80 16.94
CA SER A 6 -38.13 -0.03 16.93
C SER A 6 -37.14 0.26 15.78
N ASN A 7 -37.39 1.32 14.99
CA ASN A 7 -36.52 1.65 13.87
C ASN A 7 -35.48 2.75 14.14
N ASP A 8 -35.58 3.49 15.23
CA ASP A 8 -34.65 4.62 15.51
C ASP A 8 -33.36 4.21 16.24
N ILE A 9 -33.35 3.07 16.93
CA ILE A 9 -32.20 2.64 17.72
C ILE A 9 -31.10 1.98 16.84
N THR A 10 -31.47 1.44 15.69
CA THR A 10 -30.53 0.80 14.76
C THR A 10 -29.81 1.80 13.85
N SER A 11 -30.45 2.91 13.52
CA SER A 11 -29.90 3.99 12.68
C SER A 11 -28.79 4.77 13.41
N ASP A 12 -28.98 5.09 14.68
CA ASP A 12 -27.99 5.81 15.47
C ASP A 12 -26.75 4.98 15.82
N ARG A 13 -26.92 3.68 16.11
CA ARG A 13 -25.77 2.78 16.33
C ARG A 13 -24.95 2.52 15.06
N MET A 14 -25.57 2.53 13.89
CA MET A 14 -24.84 2.39 12.63
C MET A 14 -24.11 3.68 12.25
N SER A 15 -24.62 4.85 12.62
CA SER A 15 -23.93 6.13 12.39
C SER A 15 -22.74 6.32 13.34
N GLU A 16 -22.84 5.93 14.61
CA GLU A 16 -21.71 5.97 15.55
C GLU A 16 -20.59 4.99 15.22
N THR A 17 -20.92 3.79 14.73
CA THR A 17 -19.92 2.82 14.26
C THR A 17 -19.28 3.21 12.92
N ALA A 18 -19.99 3.94 12.07
CA ALA A 18 -19.44 4.50 10.84
C ALA A 18 -18.51 5.70 11.09
N VAL A 19 -18.81 6.53 12.09
CA VAL A 19 -17.97 7.68 12.48
C VAL A 19 -16.69 7.26 13.20
N LYS A 20 -16.68 6.11 13.90
CA LYS A 20 -15.48 5.56 14.54
C LYS A 20 -14.50 4.84 13.59
N ARG A 21 -14.81 4.74 12.29
CA ARG A 21 -13.85 4.29 11.25
C ARG A 21 -12.92 5.40 10.76
N GLN A 22 -12.68 6.44 11.55
CA GLN A 22 -11.56 7.34 11.32
C GLN A 22 -10.28 6.52 11.40
N CYS A 23 -9.46 6.60 10.36
CA CYS A 23 -8.18 5.92 10.18
C CYS A 23 -7.34 5.89 11.46
N HIS A 24 -7.56 4.91 12.33
CA HIS A 24 -6.67 4.69 13.45
C HIS A 24 -5.39 4.06 12.91
N LEU A 25 -4.37 4.90 12.84
CA LEU A 25 -3.01 4.44 12.61
C LEU A 25 -2.58 3.67 13.86
N LEU A 26 -2.34 2.38 13.71
CA LEU A 26 -1.92 1.52 14.81
C LEU A 26 -0.45 1.77 15.14
N GLU A 27 -0.03 1.54 16.38
CA GLU A 27 1.33 1.83 16.82
C GLU A 27 2.39 1.10 16.00
N TYR A 28 2.17 -0.17 15.67
CA TYR A 28 3.11 -0.90 14.82
C TYR A 28 3.24 -0.32 13.39
N HIS A 29 2.23 0.39 12.86
CA HIS A 29 2.38 1.09 11.57
C HIS A 29 3.39 2.24 11.68
N LYS A 30 3.40 2.95 12.82
CA LYS A 30 4.36 4.02 13.09
C LYS A 30 5.76 3.46 13.28
N GLU A 31 5.88 2.31 13.98
CA GLU A 31 7.15 1.61 14.16
C GLU A 31 7.75 1.19 12.81
N ILE A 32 6.94 0.54 11.93
CA ILE A 32 7.35 0.16 10.57
C ILE A 32 7.84 1.38 9.79
N PHE A 33 7.06 2.46 9.84
CA PHE A 33 7.38 3.68 9.13
C PHE A 33 8.71 4.27 9.60
N THR A 34 8.88 4.40 10.92
CA THR A 34 10.11 4.97 11.54
C THR A 34 11.33 4.11 11.23
N GLU A 35 11.23 2.78 11.37
CA GLU A 35 12.32 1.85 11.07
C GLU A 35 12.77 1.95 9.61
N ALA A 36 11.81 2.04 8.70
CA ALA A 36 12.08 2.04 7.27
C ALA A 36 12.38 3.43 6.68
N LEU A 37 12.22 4.52 7.46
CA LEU A 37 12.27 5.90 6.95
C LEU A 37 13.56 6.19 6.18
N ASN A 38 14.71 5.93 6.79
CA ASN A 38 16.02 6.28 6.25
C ASN A 38 16.75 5.11 5.56
N LYS A 39 16.05 4.00 5.30
CA LYS A 39 16.66 2.79 4.74
C LYS A 39 16.05 2.45 3.38
N ASN A 40 16.89 1.92 2.48
CA ASN A 40 16.39 1.19 1.32
C ASN A 40 15.99 -0.21 1.78
N THR A 41 14.70 -0.48 1.85
CA THR A 41 14.21 -1.69 2.51
C THR A 41 13.05 -2.34 1.76
N LEU A 42 12.97 -3.66 1.90
CA LEU A 42 11.81 -4.46 1.53
C LEU A 42 10.95 -4.69 2.78
N ILE A 43 9.78 -4.06 2.83
CA ILE A 43 8.81 -4.20 3.91
C ILE A 43 7.89 -5.37 3.59
N VAL A 44 7.91 -6.37 4.46
CA VAL A 44 7.11 -7.60 4.34
C VAL A 44 6.18 -7.68 5.54
N MET A 45 4.89 -7.57 5.29
CA MET A 45 3.86 -7.61 6.34
C MET A 45 3.00 -8.85 6.21
N GLY A 46 2.45 -9.30 7.33
CA GLY A 46 1.40 -10.32 7.32
C GLY A 46 0.16 -9.79 6.57
N LYS A 47 -0.52 -10.67 5.83
CA LYS A 47 -1.74 -10.28 5.10
C LYS A 47 -2.81 -9.74 6.07
N GLY A 48 -3.39 -8.60 5.74
CA GLY A 48 -4.42 -7.94 6.55
C GLY A 48 -3.89 -6.98 7.62
N LEU A 49 -2.57 -6.81 7.75
CA LEU A 49 -1.96 -5.87 8.72
C LEU A 49 -1.88 -4.42 8.22
N GLY A 50 -2.60 -4.05 7.16
CA GLY A 50 -2.67 -2.65 6.71
C GLY A 50 -1.46 -2.18 5.89
N LEU A 51 -0.85 -3.05 5.07
CA LEU A 51 0.26 -2.68 4.18
C LEU A 51 -0.02 -1.39 3.39
N LEU A 52 -1.27 -1.21 2.95
CA LEU A 52 -1.68 -0.04 2.18
C LEU A 52 -1.61 1.25 3.02
N LYS A 53 -1.92 1.18 4.31
CA LYS A 53 -1.79 2.32 5.23
C LYS A 53 -0.34 2.74 5.38
N VAL A 54 0.56 1.77 5.56
CA VAL A 54 2.02 2.03 5.62
C VAL A 54 2.51 2.65 4.31
N LEU A 55 2.11 2.10 3.15
CA LEU A 55 2.42 2.69 1.85
C LEU A 55 1.92 4.14 1.74
N SER A 56 0.67 4.41 2.16
CA SER A 56 0.09 5.75 2.12
C SER A 56 0.84 6.75 3.01
N MET A 57 1.43 6.31 4.13
CA MET A 57 2.31 7.15 4.95
C MET A 57 3.58 7.57 4.20
N PHE A 58 4.21 6.64 3.47
CA PHE A 58 5.37 6.98 2.64
C PHE A 58 5.00 7.85 1.44
N VAL A 59 3.83 7.64 0.86
CA VAL A 59 3.29 8.51 -0.19
C VAL A 59 3.08 9.91 0.35
N SER A 60 2.42 10.07 1.51
CA SER A 60 2.15 11.38 2.12
C SER A 60 3.41 12.19 2.41
N LEU A 61 4.47 11.51 2.87
CA LEU A 61 5.76 12.15 3.12
C LEU A 61 6.39 12.74 1.84
N ASN A 62 6.13 12.11 0.70
CA ASN A 62 6.72 12.46 -0.59
C ASN A 62 5.79 13.28 -1.49
N CYS A 63 4.63 13.70 -1.01
CA CYS A 63 3.69 14.57 -1.70
C CYS A 63 4.10 16.05 -1.57
N THR A 64 5.32 16.38 -1.97
CA THR A 64 5.85 17.76 -1.96
C THR A 64 6.43 18.11 -3.32
N SER A 65 6.28 19.34 -3.74
CA SER A 65 6.85 19.85 -5.01
C SER A 65 8.38 19.75 -5.08
N LYS A 66 9.05 19.60 -3.94
CA LYS A 66 10.52 19.43 -3.86
C LYS A 66 11.01 18.01 -4.12
N SER A 67 10.11 17.04 -4.17
CA SER A 67 10.43 15.63 -4.39
C SER A 67 9.81 15.15 -5.70
N LEU A 68 10.50 14.25 -6.40
CA LEU A 68 9.95 13.51 -7.53
C LEU A 68 9.94 12.03 -7.18
N THR A 69 8.80 11.51 -6.78
CA THR A 69 8.66 10.14 -6.31
C THR A 69 7.66 9.36 -7.15
N PHE A 70 8.03 8.14 -7.52
CA PHE A 70 7.18 7.26 -8.31
C PHE A 70 6.68 6.07 -7.48
N VAL A 71 5.36 5.84 -7.55
CA VAL A 71 4.71 4.64 -6.99
C VAL A 71 4.36 3.73 -8.16
N ILE A 72 5.00 2.58 -8.22
CA ILE A 72 4.81 1.60 -9.29
C ILE A 72 4.15 0.31 -8.79
N ASN A 73 3.47 -0.40 -9.70
CA ASN A 73 2.66 -1.60 -9.41
C ASN A 73 1.48 -1.36 -8.46
N ALA A 74 1.05 -0.10 -8.28
CA ALA A 74 -0.03 0.29 -7.39
C ALA A 74 -1.27 0.80 -8.13
N ASP A 75 -1.33 0.66 -9.44
CA ASP A 75 -2.43 1.12 -10.30
C ASP A 75 -3.80 0.59 -9.86
N ASN A 76 -3.87 -0.68 -9.47
CA ASN A 76 -5.09 -1.32 -8.97
C ASN A 76 -5.53 -0.88 -7.56
N VAL A 77 -4.70 -0.19 -6.84
CA VAL A 77 -4.98 0.32 -5.47
C VAL A 77 -4.85 1.84 -5.35
N ALA A 78 -4.62 2.53 -6.47
CA ALA A 78 -4.40 3.97 -6.51
C ALA A 78 -5.54 4.76 -5.84
N GLU A 79 -6.79 4.43 -6.15
CA GLU A 79 -7.97 5.06 -5.53
C GLU A 79 -8.04 4.83 -4.01
N LYS A 80 -7.62 3.63 -3.56
CA LYS A 80 -7.57 3.32 -2.12
C LYS A 80 -6.49 4.13 -1.42
N ILE A 81 -5.35 4.37 -2.07
CA ILE A 81 -4.30 5.25 -1.54
C ILE A 81 -4.84 6.68 -1.39
N LEU A 82 -5.53 7.21 -2.41
CA LEU A 82 -6.15 8.52 -2.33
C LEU A 82 -7.20 8.61 -1.22
N TYR A 83 -8.00 7.56 -1.05
CA TYR A 83 -8.97 7.46 0.04
C TYR A 83 -8.31 7.51 1.42
N GLU A 84 -7.25 6.73 1.63
CA GLU A 84 -6.48 6.73 2.90
C GLU A 84 -5.86 8.11 3.17
N LEU A 85 -5.29 8.77 2.16
CA LEU A 85 -4.72 10.10 2.29
C LEU A 85 -5.79 11.16 2.63
N ASN A 86 -6.95 11.10 1.97
CA ASN A 86 -8.07 12.00 2.26
C ASN A 86 -8.61 11.79 3.68
N SER A 87 -8.66 10.54 4.14
CA SER A 87 -9.13 10.20 5.48
C SER A 87 -8.17 10.65 6.57
N SER A 88 -6.85 10.61 6.31
CA SER A 88 -5.82 11.02 7.26
C SER A 88 -5.73 12.54 7.45
N LYS A 89 -6.18 13.33 6.46
CA LYS A 89 -6.11 14.80 6.42
C LYS A 89 -4.69 15.38 6.63
N VAL A 90 -3.66 14.57 6.43
CA VAL A 90 -2.24 14.97 6.64
C VAL A 90 -1.73 15.79 5.47
N VAL A 91 -2.18 15.48 4.25
CA VAL A 91 -1.73 16.14 3.02
C VAL A 91 -2.86 17.04 2.49
N PRO A 92 -2.58 18.28 2.08
CA PRO A 92 -3.53 19.12 1.34
C PRO A 92 -3.95 18.42 0.04
N LYS A 93 -5.19 18.61 -0.40
CA LYS A 93 -5.69 17.97 -1.62
C LYS A 93 -4.92 18.38 -2.88
N GLU A 94 -4.35 19.57 -2.88
CA GLU A 94 -3.53 20.13 -3.96
C GLU A 94 -2.24 19.33 -4.17
N ASP A 95 -1.69 18.78 -3.08
CA ASP A 95 -0.45 18.00 -3.07
C ASP A 95 -0.67 16.49 -3.20
N PHE A 96 -1.91 16.03 -3.42
CA PHE A 96 -2.20 14.60 -3.56
C PHE A 96 -1.42 13.97 -4.71
N PRO A 97 -1.03 12.68 -4.59
CA PRO A 97 -0.34 11.99 -5.66
C PRO A 97 -1.20 11.98 -6.93
N ARG A 98 -0.57 12.29 -8.04
CA ARG A 98 -1.23 12.33 -9.36
C ARG A 98 -1.21 10.96 -9.99
N ILE A 99 -2.38 10.48 -10.43
CA ILE A 99 -2.50 9.21 -11.14
C ILE A 99 -2.30 9.48 -12.63
N LEU A 100 -1.24 8.91 -13.20
CA LEU A 100 -0.95 9.04 -14.63
C LEU A 100 -1.38 7.79 -15.38
N THR A 101 -2.16 8.02 -16.44
CA THR A 101 -2.69 6.96 -17.30
C THR A 101 -2.27 7.18 -18.75
N ASN A 102 -2.58 6.23 -19.63
CA ASN A 102 -2.33 6.35 -21.07
C ASN A 102 -3.07 7.55 -21.74
N LYS A 103 -4.07 8.12 -21.06
CA LYS A 103 -4.83 9.27 -21.57
C LYS A 103 -4.05 10.57 -21.46
N THR A 104 -3.09 10.67 -20.53
CA THR A 104 -2.26 11.86 -20.33
C THR A 104 -1.18 11.91 -21.42
N ASN A 105 -1.08 13.03 -22.12
CA ASN A 105 -0.08 13.20 -23.17
C ASN A 105 1.35 13.18 -22.61
N GLY A 106 2.33 12.76 -23.43
CA GLY A 106 3.72 12.68 -23.03
C GLY A 106 4.37 14.01 -22.65
N GLU A 107 4.04 15.08 -23.37
CA GLU A 107 4.55 16.42 -23.03
C GLU A 107 3.91 16.97 -21.75
N GLU A 108 2.63 16.72 -21.55
CA GLU A 108 1.94 17.04 -20.30
C GLU A 108 2.61 16.32 -19.11
N ARG A 109 2.89 15.01 -19.24
CA ARG A 109 3.60 14.27 -18.19
C ARG A 109 4.98 14.85 -17.91
N ARG A 110 5.72 15.25 -18.94
CA ARG A 110 7.03 15.91 -18.78
C ARG A 110 6.94 17.17 -17.93
N ASN A 111 5.95 18.02 -18.20
CA ASN A 111 5.73 19.24 -17.41
C ASN A 111 5.39 18.90 -15.96
N LEU A 112 4.49 17.92 -15.74
CA LEU A 112 4.13 17.45 -14.41
C LEU A 112 5.34 16.91 -13.62
N TYR A 113 6.26 16.19 -14.27
CA TYR A 113 7.48 15.70 -13.63
C TYR A 113 8.44 16.82 -13.24
N ASN A 114 8.49 17.91 -14.02
CA ASN A 114 9.30 19.08 -13.70
C ASN A 114 8.74 19.85 -12.49
N ASP A 115 7.41 19.85 -12.31
CA ASP A 115 6.76 20.45 -11.14
C ASP A 115 7.03 19.68 -9.85
N GLY A 116 7.48 18.42 -9.97
CA GLY A 116 7.70 17.53 -8.83
C GLY A 116 6.41 16.95 -8.26
N GLY A 117 6.55 16.23 -7.13
CA GLY A 117 5.46 15.59 -6.44
C GLY A 117 5.53 14.06 -6.49
N CYS A 118 4.45 13.42 -6.08
CA CYS A 118 4.30 11.97 -6.09
C CYS A 118 3.38 11.52 -7.22
N PHE A 119 3.81 10.52 -7.97
CA PHE A 119 3.09 10.01 -9.14
C PHE A 119 2.81 8.52 -9.01
N ILE A 120 1.56 8.13 -9.21
CA ILE A 120 1.13 6.73 -9.31
C ILE A 120 0.92 6.40 -10.78
N LEU A 121 1.70 5.46 -11.30
CA LEU A 121 1.64 5.09 -12.72
C LEU A 121 2.09 3.65 -12.94
N THR A 122 1.76 3.13 -14.13
CA THR A 122 2.21 1.80 -14.54
C THR A 122 3.69 1.82 -14.94
N SER A 123 4.40 0.71 -14.70
CA SER A 123 5.80 0.55 -15.08
C SER A 123 6.01 0.73 -16.59
N ARG A 124 4.99 0.43 -17.41
CA ARG A 124 5.05 0.60 -18.88
C ARG A 124 5.11 2.07 -19.30
N ILE A 125 4.32 2.93 -18.65
CA ILE A 125 4.36 4.38 -18.92
C ILE A 125 5.71 4.94 -18.50
N LEU A 126 6.16 4.60 -17.29
CA LEU A 126 7.39 5.13 -16.74
C LEU A 126 8.63 4.76 -17.56
N ILE A 127 8.73 3.51 -18.02
CA ILE A 127 9.88 3.10 -18.84
C ILE A 127 9.92 3.85 -20.16
N LEU A 128 8.78 4.08 -20.80
CA LEU A 128 8.70 4.88 -22.04
C LEU A 128 9.14 6.33 -21.78
N ASP A 129 8.71 6.93 -20.68
CA ASP A 129 9.07 8.31 -20.35
C ASP A 129 10.57 8.46 -20.00
N ILE A 130 11.16 7.44 -19.36
CA ILE A 130 12.61 7.39 -19.11
C ILE A 130 13.40 7.25 -20.42
N LEU A 131 13.00 6.33 -21.30
CA LEU A 131 13.68 6.08 -22.57
C LEU A 131 13.56 7.28 -23.53
N GLN A 132 12.42 7.98 -23.50
CA GLN A 132 12.19 9.20 -24.29
C GLN A 132 12.74 10.46 -23.62
N LYS A 133 13.50 10.31 -22.51
CA LYS A 133 14.13 11.42 -21.77
C LYS A 133 13.12 12.49 -21.27
N ARG A 134 11.87 12.07 -21.01
CA ARG A 134 10.87 12.94 -20.37
C ARG A 134 11.11 13.04 -18.86
N VAL A 135 11.67 11.99 -18.27
CA VAL A 135 12.11 11.94 -16.86
C VAL A 135 13.63 11.89 -16.84
N ASN A 136 14.25 12.78 -16.08
CA ASN A 136 15.67 12.68 -15.77
C ASN A 136 15.84 11.83 -14.49
N PRO A 137 16.45 10.62 -14.56
CA PRO A 137 16.65 9.79 -13.39
C PRO A 137 17.47 10.44 -12.26
N ASP A 138 18.30 11.43 -12.59
CA ASP A 138 19.11 12.16 -11.58
C ASP A 138 18.22 13.01 -10.65
N CYS A 139 17.07 13.48 -11.15
CA CYS A 139 16.12 14.31 -10.38
C CYS A 139 15.14 13.48 -9.57
N VAL A 140 15.08 12.15 -9.75
CA VAL A 140 14.13 11.28 -9.05
C VAL A 140 14.57 11.10 -7.61
N THR A 141 13.72 11.48 -6.66
CA THR A 141 13.97 11.33 -5.23
C THR A 141 13.88 9.87 -4.79
N GLY A 142 12.91 9.11 -5.32
CA GLY A 142 12.79 7.72 -4.96
C GLY A 142 11.66 6.95 -5.61
N PHE A 143 11.62 5.67 -5.28
CA PHE A 143 10.61 4.70 -5.75
C PHE A 143 9.92 3.98 -4.60
N LEU A 144 8.60 3.89 -4.67
CA LEU A 144 7.76 3.05 -3.84
C LEU A 144 7.20 1.93 -4.71
N VAL A 145 7.64 0.71 -4.47
CA VAL A 145 7.29 -0.46 -5.29
C VAL A 145 6.26 -1.31 -4.55
N TYR A 146 5.01 -1.22 -4.95
CA TYR A 146 3.94 -2.07 -4.40
C TYR A 146 3.98 -3.46 -5.03
N ASN A 147 3.49 -4.49 -4.30
CA ASN A 147 3.57 -5.88 -4.76
C ASN A 147 5.00 -6.31 -5.17
N ALA A 148 6.00 -5.92 -4.38
CA ALA A 148 7.42 -6.17 -4.67
C ALA A 148 7.77 -7.65 -4.93
N HIS A 149 6.96 -8.60 -4.43
CA HIS A 149 7.10 -10.03 -4.68
C HIS A 149 6.94 -10.44 -6.17
N ARG A 150 6.37 -9.54 -7.01
CA ARG A 150 6.22 -9.77 -8.45
C ARG A 150 7.44 -9.37 -9.26
N VAL A 151 8.35 -8.61 -8.66
CA VAL A 151 9.55 -8.14 -9.35
C VAL A 151 10.50 -9.30 -9.59
N THR A 152 10.91 -9.48 -10.85
CA THR A 152 11.87 -10.48 -11.31
C THR A 152 12.99 -9.80 -12.07
N GLU A 153 14.08 -10.52 -12.34
CA GLU A 153 15.25 -9.97 -13.07
C GLU A 153 14.89 -9.43 -14.47
N LEU A 154 13.87 -10.01 -15.10
CA LEU A 154 13.41 -9.64 -16.44
C LEU A 154 12.22 -8.68 -16.43
N SER A 155 11.74 -8.27 -15.23
CA SER A 155 10.61 -7.36 -15.15
C SER A 155 10.98 -5.93 -15.53
N ILE A 156 9.99 -5.19 -16.02
CA ILE A 156 10.14 -3.77 -16.38
C ILE A 156 10.57 -2.95 -15.16
N GLU A 157 10.03 -3.26 -13.98
CA GLU A 157 10.37 -2.61 -12.72
C GLU A 157 11.86 -2.77 -12.39
N ALA A 158 12.40 -3.98 -12.50
CA ALA A 158 13.83 -4.22 -12.26
C ALA A 158 14.70 -3.45 -13.26
N PHE A 159 14.25 -3.31 -14.50
CA PHE A 159 14.95 -2.54 -15.52
C PHE A 159 14.93 -1.05 -15.21
N ILE A 160 13.79 -0.49 -14.82
CA ILE A 160 13.65 0.91 -14.37
C ILE A 160 14.59 1.20 -13.20
N LEU A 161 14.55 0.37 -12.17
CA LEU A 161 15.35 0.56 -10.96
C LEU A 161 16.86 0.43 -11.26
N ARG A 162 17.24 -0.42 -12.20
CA ARG A 162 18.63 -0.55 -12.67
C ARG A 162 19.11 0.73 -13.38
N ILE A 163 18.28 1.32 -14.25
CA ILE A 163 18.59 2.60 -14.89
C ILE A 163 18.73 3.69 -13.84
N PHE A 164 17.78 3.75 -12.90
CA PHE A 164 17.79 4.72 -11.81
C PHE A 164 19.05 4.61 -10.97
N ARG A 165 19.40 3.42 -10.46
CA ARG A 165 20.58 3.20 -9.61
C ARG A 165 21.91 3.48 -10.32
N ARG A 166 21.95 3.33 -11.63
CA ARG A 166 23.15 3.69 -12.44
C ARG A 166 23.44 5.19 -12.40
N LYS A 167 22.39 6.02 -12.41
CA LYS A 167 22.50 7.46 -12.47
C LYS A 167 22.38 8.11 -11.09
N ASN A 168 21.42 7.66 -10.29
CA ASN A 168 21.15 8.23 -8.98
C ASN A 168 21.42 7.18 -7.89
N LYS A 169 22.52 7.35 -7.16
CA LYS A 169 22.88 6.50 -6.03
C LYS A 169 22.26 6.96 -4.72
N GLY A 170 21.88 8.24 -4.60
CA GLY A 170 21.34 8.84 -3.39
C GLY A 170 19.83 8.69 -3.20
N GLY A 171 19.09 8.38 -4.27
CA GLY A 171 17.65 8.22 -4.19
C GLY A 171 17.24 6.94 -3.44
N PHE A 172 16.08 6.96 -2.81
CA PHE A 172 15.59 5.81 -2.05
C PHE A 172 14.78 4.84 -2.91
N VAL A 173 14.76 3.56 -2.47
CA VAL A 173 13.83 2.55 -2.99
C VAL A 173 13.24 1.79 -1.81
N LYS A 174 11.91 1.66 -1.79
CA LYS A 174 11.20 0.88 -0.79
C LYS A 174 10.24 -0.10 -1.48
N GLY A 175 10.37 -1.38 -1.15
CA GLY A 175 9.48 -2.43 -1.62
C GLY A 175 8.42 -2.77 -0.58
N PHE A 176 7.19 -3.07 -1.02
CA PHE A 176 6.07 -3.41 -0.14
C PHE A 176 5.43 -4.71 -0.60
N THR A 177 5.23 -5.64 0.32
CA THR A 177 4.51 -6.90 0.04
C THR A 177 3.84 -7.48 1.27
N ASP A 178 2.66 -8.05 1.08
CA ASP A 178 1.93 -8.84 2.07
C ASP A 178 1.90 -10.34 1.75
N ARG A 179 2.61 -10.76 0.69
CA ARG A 179 2.66 -12.15 0.23
C ARG A 179 3.96 -12.84 0.61
N VAL A 180 4.10 -13.17 1.89
CA VAL A 180 5.28 -13.88 2.43
C VAL A 180 5.51 -15.21 1.70
N SER A 181 4.45 -15.97 1.41
CA SER A 181 4.55 -17.24 0.67
C SER A 181 5.13 -17.11 -0.74
N ALA A 182 5.00 -15.93 -1.36
CA ALA A 182 5.60 -15.69 -2.67
C ALA A 182 7.12 -15.44 -2.58
N LEU A 183 7.62 -15.00 -1.44
CA LEU A 183 9.04 -14.80 -1.17
C LEU A 183 9.74 -16.10 -0.81
N SER A 184 9.06 -17.01 -0.12
CA SER A 184 9.60 -18.30 0.33
C SER A 184 9.58 -19.40 -0.74
N LYS A 185 8.79 -19.22 -1.82
CA LYS A 185 8.74 -20.18 -2.93
C LYS A 185 9.97 -20.11 -3.81
N GLY A 186 10.88 -21.06 -3.63
CA GLY A 186 12.11 -21.19 -4.43
C GLY A 186 13.37 -20.70 -3.71
N PHE A 187 14.49 -21.25 -4.16
CA PHE A 187 15.80 -20.98 -3.56
C PHE A 187 16.27 -19.57 -3.90
N GLY A 188 16.61 -18.78 -2.89
CA GLY A 188 17.18 -17.45 -3.09
C GLY A 188 16.24 -16.36 -3.65
N LYS A 189 14.93 -16.62 -3.79
CA LYS A 189 13.99 -15.69 -4.41
C LYS A 189 13.96 -14.32 -3.72
N THR A 190 14.02 -14.30 -2.40
CA THR A 190 14.08 -13.06 -1.62
C THR A 190 15.31 -12.24 -1.95
N GLN A 191 16.48 -12.89 -2.07
CA GLN A 191 17.74 -12.23 -2.45
C GLN A 191 17.67 -11.66 -3.87
N ILE A 192 17.07 -12.40 -4.79
CA ILE A 192 16.88 -11.95 -6.19
C ILE A 192 16.00 -10.69 -6.19
N ILE A 193 14.88 -10.70 -5.47
CA ILE A 193 13.98 -9.54 -5.38
C ILE A 193 14.70 -8.34 -4.76
N MET A 194 15.41 -8.53 -3.65
CA MET A 194 16.19 -7.46 -3.01
C MET A 194 17.24 -6.88 -3.97
N LYS A 195 17.95 -7.73 -4.70
CA LYS A 195 18.91 -7.31 -5.72
C LYS A 195 18.24 -6.54 -6.86
N CYS A 196 17.08 -7.00 -7.34
CA CYS A 196 16.33 -6.32 -8.40
C CYS A 196 15.81 -4.95 -7.95
N LEU A 197 15.39 -4.83 -6.70
CA LEU A 197 14.96 -3.56 -6.10
C LEU A 197 16.15 -2.64 -5.74
N GLY A 198 17.34 -3.19 -5.60
CA GLY A 198 18.50 -2.45 -5.08
C GLY A 198 18.32 -2.05 -3.63
N VAL A 199 17.73 -2.92 -2.80
CA VAL A 199 17.53 -2.72 -1.35
C VAL A 199 18.46 -3.64 -0.57
N GLU A 200 18.95 -3.15 0.56
CA GLU A 200 19.95 -3.84 1.40
C GLU A 200 19.32 -4.53 2.61
N THR A 201 18.17 -4.03 3.05
CA THR A 201 17.51 -4.49 4.27
C THR A 201 16.11 -5.04 3.99
N ILE A 202 15.67 -5.95 4.86
CA ILE A 202 14.32 -6.48 4.88
C ILE A 202 13.72 -6.22 6.27
N SER A 203 12.51 -5.71 6.31
CA SER A 203 11.74 -5.47 7.54
C SER A 203 10.56 -6.42 7.55
N LEU A 204 10.54 -7.34 8.50
CA LEU A 204 9.57 -8.44 8.59
C LEU A 204 8.57 -8.20 9.71
N TRP A 205 7.29 -8.12 9.38
CA TRP A 205 6.20 -7.85 10.30
C TRP A 205 5.12 -8.95 10.21
N PRO A 206 5.39 -10.13 10.79
CA PRO A 206 4.39 -11.19 10.87
C PRO A 206 3.35 -10.88 11.96
N ARG A 207 2.21 -11.59 11.93
CA ARG A 207 1.15 -11.42 12.95
C ARG A 207 1.59 -11.74 14.38
N PHE A 208 2.58 -12.63 14.53
CA PHE A 208 3.16 -13.00 15.83
C PHE A 208 4.30 -12.07 16.27
N HIS A 209 4.58 -10.98 15.54
CA HIS A 209 5.47 -9.94 16.02
C HIS A 209 4.88 -9.31 17.28
N LYS A 210 5.69 -9.08 18.30
CA LYS A 210 5.23 -8.63 19.65
C LYS A 210 4.31 -7.40 19.55
N SER A 211 4.78 -6.31 18.95
CA SER A 211 4.00 -5.09 18.81
C SER A 211 2.69 -5.29 18.03
N VAL A 212 2.70 -6.18 17.03
CA VAL A 212 1.50 -6.50 16.24
C VAL A 212 0.51 -7.31 17.05
N SER A 213 0.98 -8.35 17.76
CA SER A 213 0.11 -9.24 18.58
C SER A 213 -0.55 -8.46 19.71
N GLU A 214 0.24 -7.67 20.47
CA GLU A 214 -0.28 -6.87 21.57
C GLU A 214 -1.34 -5.84 21.11
N GLU A 215 -1.13 -5.22 19.96
CA GLU A 215 -2.09 -4.25 19.43
C GLU A 215 -3.36 -4.92 18.89
N LEU A 216 -3.25 -6.08 18.23
CA LEU A 216 -4.40 -6.84 17.78
C LEU A 216 -5.22 -7.41 18.94
N GLU A 217 -4.58 -7.81 20.03
CA GLU A 217 -5.25 -8.28 21.25
C GLU A 217 -6.04 -7.17 21.94
N ARG A 218 -5.46 -5.95 22.02
CA ARG A 218 -6.15 -4.77 22.56
C ARG A 218 -7.41 -4.39 21.79
N GLN A 219 -7.43 -4.70 20.48
CA GLN A 219 -8.54 -4.36 19.58
C GLN A 219 -9.31 -5.58 19.13
N ALA A 220 -9.19 -6.70 19.86
CA ALA A 220 -9.92 -7.92 19.54
C ALA A 220 -11.42 -7.65 19.50
N PRO A 221 -12.12 -8.01 18.41
CA PRO A 221 -13.57 -7.85 18.33
C PRO A 221 -14.25 -8.82 19.27
N GLU A 222 -15.38 -8.42 19.82
CA GLU A 222 -16.29 -9.34 20.53
C GLU A 222 -16.83 -10.37 19.53
N VAL A 223 -16.61 -11.63 19.82
CA VAL A 223 -17.08 -12.74 18.98
C VAL A 223 -18.43 -13.23 19.54
N ILE A 224 -19.49 -13.04 18.78
CA ILE A 224 -20.82 -13.57 19.11
C ILE A 224 -21.05 -14.79 18.22
N GLU A 225 -21.06 -15.97 18.83
CA GLU A 225 -21.40 -17.20 18.12
C GLU A 225 -22.93 -17.37 18.12
N LEU A 226 -23.51 -17.38 16.93
CA LEU A 226 -24.93 -17.65 16.73
C LEU A 226 -25.10 -19.09 16.21
N ALA A 227 -25.57 -19.96 17.09
CA ALA A 227 -25.95 -21.30 16.69
C ALA A 227 -27.39 -21.30 16.14
N GLN A 228 -27.54 -21.59 14.85
CA GLN A 228 -28.83 -21.76 14.19
C GLN A 228 -29.07 -23.26 13.91
N PRO A 229 -29.88 -23.93 14.68
CA PRO A 229 -30.21 -25.34 14.41
C PRO A 229 -30.99 -25.46 13.10
N LEU A 230 -30.84 -26.58 12.45
CA LEU A 230 -31.64 -26.91 11.27
C LEU A 230 -33.13 -27.02 11.67
N SER A 231 -34.03 -26.65 10.77
CA SER A 231 -35.44 -26.92 10.96
C SER A 231 -35.71 -28.44 10.89
N SER A 232 -36.74 -28.92 11.55
CA SER A 232 -37.10 -30.36 11.56
C SER A 232 -37.21 -30.96 10.15
N THR A 233 -37.69 -30.17 9.19
CA THR A 233 -37.77 -30.57 7.77
C THR A 233 -36.38 -30.74 7.16
N MET A 234 -35.44 -29.83 7.47
CA MET A 234 -34.05 -29.90 6.98
C MET A 234 -33.29 -31.07 7.58
N GLU A 235 -33.51 -31.37 8.89
CA GLU A 235 -32.94 -32.55 9.56
C GLU A 235 -33.45 -33.85 8.92
N THR A 236 -34.75 -33.91 8.60
CA THR A 236 -35.36 -35.09 7.93
C THR A 236 -34.73 -35.30 6.55
N ILE A 237 -34.48 -34.24 5.79
CA ILE A 237 -33.84 -34.32 4.47
C ILE A 237 -32.37 -34.74 4.57
N GLN A 238 -31.68 -34.29 5.61
CA GLN A 238 -30.26 -34.63 5.84
C GLN A 238 -30.06 -36.10 6.27
N THR A 239 -31.06 -36.69 6.92
CA THR A 239 -31.02 -38.07 7.43
C THR A 239 -31.61 -39.09 6.47
N ALA A 240 -32.22 -38.69 5.37
CA ALA A 240 -32.77 -39.51 4.30
C ALA A 240 -31.74 -39.83 3.22
#